data_45be2b73824233d28f6094cf57277a6b
#
_entry.id   45be2b73824233d28f6094cf57277a6b
#
_cell.length_a   1.000
_cell.length_b   1.000
_cell.length_c   1.000
_cell.angle_alpha   90.00
_cell.angle_beta   90.00
_cell.angle_gamma   90.00
#
_symmetry.space_group_name_H-M   'P 1'
#
loop_
_entity.id
_entity.type
_entity.pdbx_description
1 polymer ?
#
loop_
_entity_poly.entity_id
_entity_poly.type
_entity_poly.pdbx_seq_one_letter_code
_entity_poly.pdbx_strand_id
1 'polypeptide(L)'
;MAGPHLKVFFVVAEAVPYAKVGGLADVAGALPKALARMGHDVRLVLPRYSSVDEARFKLSARAEFAVTYRGQRTQVGLRETLGGNGIPVYFIESPPHFHRPTIYSQPDDLDRFAFFALAALEAPRAIGWQPDVVHAHDWHSALAVARLRATRAGPRPAAVLTMHNVQYQGNFGPEWPGQAIPDAGTLGLDRVLAGGGNHSMLALGVANADAVNTVSETYAREILTPEYGYGMERLLQSRGDRLCGIINGIDYQELDPATDPALPVHYSADRIAPRARNKAALQRRAGLPEKTDVPVLGMVTRLADQKGLDILARALPRVLDEMDVQFVLLGTGQPEYHRLMREVADRHKDKAAFVEGFDPA
;
A
#
# COMPACT_ATOMS: atom_id res chain seq x y z
N MET A 1 22.73 -4.80 23.25
CA MET A 1 21.64 -4.31 24.11
C MET A 1 20.38 -4.26 23.26
N ALA A 2 19.29 -4.90 23.71
CA ALA A 2 18.00 -4.76 23.05
C ALA A 2 17.58 -3.28 23.13
N GLY A 3 17.16 -2.69 22.02
CA GLY A 3 16.63 -1.32 21.98
C GLY A 3 15.35 -1.19 22.84
N PRO A 4 14.87 0.04 23.07
CA PRO A 4 13.65 0.25 23.84
C PRO A 4 12.45 -0.44 23.14
N HIS A 5 11.58 -1.07 23.94
CA HIS A 5 10.29 -1.57 23.45
C HIS A 5 9.40 -0.38 23.12
N LEU A 6 9.00 -0.25 21.86
CA LEU A 6 8.13 0.83 21.39
C LEU A 6 6.71 0.31 21.12
N LYS A 7 5.74 1.17 21.35
CA LYS A 7 4.34 1.02 20.94
C LYS A 7 4.16 1.69 19.59
N VAL A 8 3.98 0.90 18.52
CA VAL A 8 3.93 1.40 17.15
C VAL A 8 2.52 1.22 16.59
N PHE A 9 1.92 2.31 16.14
CA PHE A 9 0.59 2.34 15.54
C PHE A 9 0.66 2.60 14.05
N PHE A 10 0.39 1.57 13.26
CA PHE A 10 0.32 1.68 11.81
C PHE A 10 -1.03 2.20 11.36
N VAL A 11 -1.03 3.25 10.54
CA VAL A 11 -2.23 3.83 9.91
C VAL A 11 -2.11 3.65 8.41
N VAL A 12 -2.93 2.76 7.84
CA VAL A 12 -2.78 2.32 6.45
C VAL A 12 -4.13 2.24 5.73
N ALA A 13 -4.13 2.47 4.42
CA ALA A 13 -5.35 2.33 3.62
C ALA A 13 -5.63 0.87 3.24
N GLU A 14 -4.61 0.04 3.15
CA GLU A 14 -4.72 -1.38 2.77
C GLU A 14 -3.69 -2.22 3.51
N ALA A 15 -4.00 -3.49 3.76
CA ALA A 15 -3.10 -4.47 4.36
C ALA A 15 -3.56 -5.89 4.01
N VAL A 16 -2.63 -6.77 3.59
CA VAL A 16 -2.93 -8.20 3.45
C VAL A 16 -3.15 -8.83 4.84
N PRO A 17 -4.07 -9.79 4.99
CA PRO A 17 -4.92 -10.39 3.96
C PRO A 17 -6.30 -9.71 3.81
N TYR A 18 -6.53 -8.53 4.39
CA TYR A 18 -7.84 -7.88 4.55
C TYR A 18 -8.28 -7.11 3.31
N ALA A 19 -7.36 -6.31 2.77
CA ALA A 19 -7.63 -5.43 1.63
C ALA A 19 -6.31 -5.22 0.86
N LYS A 20 -6.32 -5.44 -0.46
CA LYS A 20 -5.10 -5.33 -1.30
C LYS A 20 -5.44 -4.77 -2.68
N VAL A 21 -4.69 -3.73 -3.06
CA VAL A 21 -4.64 -3.18 -4.43
C VAL A 21 -3.19 -3.12 -4.93
N GLY A 22 -2.24 -2.81 -4.04
CA GLY A 22 -0.85 -2.61 -4.40
C GLY A 22 0.15 -3.16 -3.39
N GLY A 23 1.43 -2.81 -3.60
CA GLY A 23 2.53 -3.25 -2.72
C GLY A 23 2.48 -2.67 -1.30
N LEU A 24 1.72 -1.56 -1.08
CA LEU A 24 1.49 -1.04 0.26
C LEU A 24 0.86 -2.11 1.16
N ALA A 25 -0.11 -2.85 0.64
CA ALA A 25 -0.78 -3.91 1.39
C ALA A 25 0.17 -5.00 1.85
N ASP A 26 1.14 -5.37 1.01
CA ASP A 26 2.16 -6.38 1.36
C ASP A 26 3.06 -5.87 2.49
N VAL A 27 3.52 -4.62 2.40
CA VAL A 27 4.32 -4.00 3.46
C VAL A 27 3.53 -3.88 4.77
N ALA A 28 2.28 -3.41 4.70
CA ALA A 28 1.42 -3.27 5.88
C ALA A 28 1.03 -4.61 6.51
N GLY A 29 1.05 -5.70 5.76
CA GLY A 29 0.86 -7.05 6.26
C GLY A 29 2.13 -7.69 6.85
N ALA A 30 3.31 -7.29 6.39
CA ALA A 30 4.59 -7.92 6.74
C ALA A 30 5.40 -7.15 7.81
N LEU A 31 5.59 -5.83 7.63
CA LEU A 31 6.42 -5.02 8.52
C LEU A 31 5.94 -5.02 9.98
N PRO A 32 4.63 -4.91 10.29
CA PRO A 32 4.14 -5.05 11.66
C PRO A 32 4.55 -6.36 12.31
N LYS A 33 4.46 -7.49 11.58
CA LYS A 33 4.87 -8.80 12.07
C LYS A 33 6.37 -8.85 12.39
N ALA A 34 7.19 -8.23 11.54
CA ALA A 34 8.64 -8.17 11.75
C ALA A 34 9.00 -7.36 13.00
N LEU A 35 8.38 -6.19 13.18
CA LEU A 35 8.60 -5.36 14.37
C LEU A 35 8.10 -6.02 15.66
N ALA A 36 6.96 -6.72 15.61
CA ALA A 36 6.47 -7.49 16.75
C ALA A 36 7.45 -8.62 17.15
N ARG A 37 8.06 -9.31 16.18
CA ARG A 37 9.11 -10.30 16.44
C ARG A 37 10.37 -9.68 17.09
N MET A 38 10.62 -8.40 16.86
CA MET A 38 11.69 -7.65 17.53
C MET A 38 11.31 -7.19 18.94
N GLY A 39 10.09 -7.49 19.40
CA GLY A 39 9.60 -7.21 20.74
C GLY A 39 8.83 -5.90 20.89
N HIS A 40 8.44 -5.23 19.80
CA HIS A 40 7.60 -4.03 19.86
C HIS A 40 6.11 -4.39 20.03
N ASP A 41 5.33 -3.55 20.76
CA ASP A 41 3.86 -3.62 20.78
C ASP A 41 3.33 -2.91 19.52
N VAL A 42 3.00 -3.70 18.51
CA VAL A 42 2.60 -3.17 17.19
C VAL A 42 1.10 -3.36 16.99
N ARG A 43 0.42 -2.32 16.55
CA ARG A 43 -1.01 -2.34 16.23
C ARG A 43 -1.24 -1.69 14.89
N LEU A 44 -2.25 -2.17 14.16
CA LEU A 44 -2.57 -1.73 12.81
C LEU A 44 -4.02 -1.21 12.76
N VAL A 45 -4.27 -0.12 12.04
CA VAL A 45 -5.62 0.36 11.73
C VAL A 45 -5.79 0.61 10.25
N LEU A 46 -6.93 0.17 9.71
CA LEU A 46 -7.34 0.40 8.32
C LEU A 46 -8.85 0.63 8.23
N PRO A 47 -9.38 1.14 7.10
CA PRO A 47 -10.82 1.25 6.91
C PRO A 47 -11.48 -0.13 6.82
N ARG A 48 -12.71 -0.23 7.33
CA ARG A 48 -13.54 -1.42 7.18
C ARG A 48 -14.27 -1.36 5.83
N TYR A 49 -13.62 -1.85 4.79
CA TYR A 49 -14.22 -1.93 3.46
C TYR A 49 -15.27 -3.03 3.36
N SER A 50 -16.21 -2.91 2.40
CA SER A 50 -17.22 -3.95 2.16
C SER A 50 -16.63 -5.30 1.78
N SER A 51 -15.43 -5.32 1.20
CA SER A 51 -14.69 -6.54 0.83
C SER A 51 -14.07 -7.28 2.02
N VAL A 52 -14.01 -6.65 3.20
CA VAL A 52 -13.49 -7.32 4.40
C VAL A 52 -14.56 -8.24 4.97
N ASP A 53 -14.34 -9.54 4.88
CA ASP A 53 -15.25 -10.57 5.37
C ASP A 53 -15.16 -10.70 6.90
N GLU A 54 -16.23 -10.29 7.59
CA GLU A 54 -16.30 -10.31 9.07
C GLU A 54 -16.20 -11.72 9.64
N ALA A 55 -16.86 -12.67 9.01
CA ALA A 55 -16.89 -14.05 9.51
C ALA A 55 -15.52 -14.74 9.32
N ARG A 56 -14.93 -14.56 8.13
CA ARG A 56 -13.58 -15.09 7.82
C ARG A 56 -12.54 -14.56 8.78
N PHE A 57 -12.56 -13.25 9.05
CA PHE A 57 -11.56 -12.61 9.90
C PHE A 57 -11.98 -12.49 11.36
N LYS A 58 -13.15 -13.03 11.73
CA LYS A 58 -13.67 -13.05 13.11
C LYS A 58 -13.66 -11.66 13.76
N LEU A 59 -14.16 -10.66 13.01
CA LEU A 59 -14.22 -9.29 13.52
C LEU A 59 -15.16 -9.19 14.71
N SER A 60 -14.71 -8.56 15.77
CA SER A 60 -15.52 -8.25 16.96
C SER A 60 -15.61 -6.75 17.18
N ALA A 61 -16.71 -6.30 17.81
CA ALA A 61 -16.84 -4.92 18.24
C ALA A 61 -15.85 -4.62 19.37
N ARG A 62 -15.13 -3.49 19.26
CA ARG A 62 -14.12 -3.09 20.26
C ARG A 62 -14.47 -1.82 21.00
N ALA A 63 -14.88 -0.78 20.27
CA ALA A 63 -15.24 0.51 20.81
C ALA A 63 -16.14 1.27 19.84
N GLU A 64 -16.75 2.35 20.32
CA GLU A 64 -17.41 3.35 19.50
C GLU A 64 -16.95 4.74 19.94
N PHE A 65 -16.81 5.66 18.99
CA PHE A 65 -16.46 7.04 19.25
C PHE A 65 -17.01 7.95 18.15
N ALA A 66 -16.88 9.25 18.32
CA ALA A 66 -17.35 10.21 17.32
C ALA A 66 -16.19 11.01 16.74
N VAL A 67 -16.25 11.25 15.44
CA VAL A 67 -15.31 12.09 14.68
C VAL A 67 -16.06 13.30 14.12
N THR A 68 -15.47 14.47 14.27
CA THR A 68 -15.98 15.69 13.61
C THR A 68 -15.26 15.91 12.29
N TYR A 69 -16.02 15.94 11.22
CA TYR A 69 -15.54 16.17 9.86
C TYR A 69 -16.55 17.05 9.10
N ARG A 70 -16.11 18.08 8.39
CA ARG A 70 -16.97 19.08 7.71
C ARG A 70 -18.08 19.65 8.65
N GLY A 71 -17.72 19.91 9.91
CA GLY A 71 -18.68 20.37 10.91
C GLY A 71 -19.71 19.34 11.38
N GLN A 72 -19.70 18.14 10.83
CA GLN A 72 -20.61 17.06 11.23
C GLN A 72 -19.94 16.08 12.19
N ARG A 73 -20.64 15.73 13.26
CA ARG A 73 -20.20 14.71 14.21
C ARG A 73 -20.76 13.35 13.79
N THR A 74 -19.89 12.46 13.35
CA THR A 74 -20.25 11.13 12.86
C THR A 74 -19.81 10.07 13.85
N GLN A 75 -20.70 9.13 14.18
CA GLN A 75 -20.38 7.96 14.98
C GLN A 75 -19.55 6.96 14.14
N VAL A 76 -18.54 6.41 14.76
CA VAL A 76 -17.59 5.47 14.17
C VAL A 76 -17.53 4.24 15.05
N GLY A 77 -17.73 3.07 14.46
CA GLY A 77 -17.44 1.79 15.08
C GLY A 77 -15.96 1.44 14.92
N LEU A 78 -15.40 0.84 15.96
CA LEU A 78 -14.07 0.21 15.90
C LEU A 78 -14.26 -1.29 16.02
N ARG A 79 -13.90 -2.03 14.96
CA ARG A 79 -13.84 -3.49 14.97
C ARG A 79 -12.40 -3.93 15.19
N GLU A 80 -12.22 -5.11 15.76
CA GLU A 80 -10.88 -5.70 15.94
C GLU A 80 -10.83 -7.16 15.56
N THR A 81 -9.63 -7.59 15.19
CA THR A 81 -9.22 -8.99 15.08
C THR A 81 -7.74 -9.14 15.47
N LEU A 82 -7.31 -10.37 15.64
CA LEU A 82 -5.89 -10.69 15.75
C LEU A 82 -5.38 -11.13 14.38
N GLY A 83 -4.44 -10.37 13.84
CA GLY A 83 -3.71 -10.72 12.63
C GLY A 83 -2.62 -11.75 12.87
N GLY A 84 -1.77 -11.97 11.86
CA GLY A 84 -0.62 -12.87 11.98
C GLY A 84 0.29 -12.47 13.15
N ASN A 85 0.83 -13.46 13.85
CA ASN A 85 1.64 -13.30 15.07
C ASN A 85 0.91 -12.61 16.24
N GLY A 86 -0.43 -12.65 16.26
CA GLY A 86 -1.22 -12.08 17.35
C GLY A 86 -1.26 -10.55 17.38
N ILE A 87 -0.93 -9.88 16.27
CA ILE A 87 -0.96 -8.42 16.19
C ILE A 87 -2.42 -7.93 16.19
N PRO A 88 -2.81 -7.01 17.09
CA PRO A 88 -4.12 -6.39 17.05
C PRO A 88 -4.32 -5.55 15.77
N VAL A 89 -5.36 -5.86 15.01
CA VAL A 89 -5.75 -5.15 13.81
C VAL A 89 -7.13 -4.54 14.02
N TYR A 90 -7.21 -3.25 13.83
CA TYR A 90 -8.42 -2.46 14.01
C TYR A 90 -8.99 -2.01 12.67
N PHE A 91 -10.30 -1.90 12.60
CA PHE A 91 -11.02 -1.43 11.42
C PHE A 91 -11.92 -0.26 11.80
N ILE A 92 -11.75 0.86 11.10
CA ILE A 92 -12.65 2.01 11.20
C ILE A 92 -13.92 1.69 10.42
N GLU A 93 -14.99 1.48 11.15
CA GLU A 93 -16.30 1.19 10.57
C GLU A 93 -17.11 2.47 10.41
N SER A 94 -17.30 2.88 9.18
CA SER A 94 -18.17 3.97 8.78
C SER A 94 -18.74 3.68 7.40
N PRO A 95 -19.92 3.03 7.31
CA PRO A 95 -20.49 2.60 6.03
C PRO A 95 -20.60 3.72 4.97
N PRO A 96 -20.98 4.97 5.34
CA PRO A 96 -21.04 6.06 4.36
C PRO A 96 -19.69 6.34 3.67
N HIS A 97 -18.58 6.07 4.35
CA HIS A 97 -17.23 6.35 3.83
C HIS A 97 -16.57 5.13 3.19
N PHE A 98 -16.76 3.92 3.75
CA PHE A 98 -15.93 2.76 3.38
C PHE A 98 -16.69 1.57 2.80
N HIS A 99 -18.02 1.56 2.86
CA HIS A 99 -18.80 0.52 2.22
C HIS A 99 -18.93 0.80 0.71
N ARG A 100 -17.82 0.62 -0.01
CA ARG A 100 -17.66 0.92 -1.44
C ARG A 100 -17.22 -0.33 -2.19
N PRO A 101 -17.51 -0.42 -3.50
CA PRO A 101 -17.13 -1.57 -4.34
C PRO A 101 -15.62 -1.67 -4.56
N THR A 102 -14.89 -0.55 -4.52
CA THR A 102 -13.44 -0.50 -4.68
C THR A 102 -12.79 0.29 -3.55
N ILE A 103 -11.52 -0.02 -3.29
CA ILE A 103 -10.73 0.65 -2.24
C ILE A 103 -10.38 2.08 -2.68
N TYR A 104 -10.04 2.28 -3.96
CA TYR A 104 -9.60 3.55 -4.52
C TYR A 104 -10.43 3.94 -5.75
N SER A 105 -10.13 5.12 -6.27
CA SER A 105 -10.73 5.69 -7.50
C SER A 105 -12.21 6.06 -7.35
N GLN A 106 -12.60 6.50 -6.16
CA GLN A 106 -13.90 7.10 -5.92
C GLN A 106 -13.81 8.63 -5.98
N PRO A 107 -14.83 9.33 -6.44
CA PRO A 107 -14.83 10.81 -6.51
C PRO A 107 -14.61 11.48 -5.14
N ASP A 108 -14.98 10.82 -4.06
CA ASP A 108 -14.87 11.28 -2.68
C ASP A 108 -13.64 10.73 -1.93
N ASP A 109 -12.64 10.18 -2.63
CA ASP A 109 -11.45 9.59 -2.01
C ASP A 109 -10.74 10.57 -1.05
N LEU A 110 -10.62 11.84 -1.43
CA LEU A 110 -10.01 12.86 -0.59
C LEU A 110 -10.73 12.98 0.76
N ASP A 111 -12.05 13.11 0.73
CA ASP A 111 -12.88 13.33 1.92
C ASP A 111 -12.90 12.08 2.82
N ARG A 112 -13.08 10.90 2.25
CA ARG A 112 -13.19 9.68 3.05
C ARG A 112 -11.84 9.26 3.66
N PHE A 113 -10.71 9.49 2.99
CA PHE A 113 -9.40 9.23 3.59
C PHE A 113 -8.98 10.30 4.59
N ALA A 114 -9.40 11.55 4.40
CA ALA A 114 -9.27 12.57 5.46
C ALA A 114 -10.07 12.17 6.71
N PHE A 115 -11.31 11.74 6.55
CA PHE A 115 -12.13 11.20 7.64
C PHE A 115 -11.45 9.99 8.30
N PHE A 116 -10.91 9.04 7.51
CA PHE A 116 -10.16 7.90 8.02
C PHE A 116 -8.98 8.33 8.89
N ALA A 117 -8.16 9.26 8.41
CA ALA A 117 -6.98 9.71 9.13
C ALA A 117 -7.33 10.35 10.49
N LEU A 118 -8.43 11.12 10.56
CA LEU A 118 -8.94 11.67 11.82
C LEU A 118 -9.47 10.57 12.74
N ALA A 119 -10.26 9.64 12.21
CA ALA A 119 -10.81 8.52 12.99
C ALA A 119 -9.73 7.59 13.54
N ALA A 120 -8.68 7.33 12.75
CA ALA A 120 -7.54 6.51 13.15
C ALA A 120 -6.82 7.07 14.39
N LEU A 121 -6.73 8.39 14.52
CA LEU A 121 -6.09 9.02 15.69
C LEU A 121 -6.93 8.93 16.98
N GLU A 122 -8.25 8.75 16.88
CA GLU A 122 -9.12 8.54 18.04
C GLU A 122 -9.11 7.07 18.50
N ALA A 123 -8.79 6.13 17.64
CA ALA A 123 -8.81 4.71 17.96
C ALA A 123 -7.92 4.33 19.15
N PRO A 124 -6.65 4.77 19.27
CA PRO A 124 -5.81 4.47 20.44
C PRO A 124 -6.42 4.97 21.74
N ARG A 125 -7.02 6.17 21.74
CA ARG A 125 -7.70 6.72 22.91
C ARG A 125 -8.91 5.88 23.30
N ALA A 126 -9.71 5.48 22.32
CA ALA A 126 -10.93 4.69 22.54
C ALA A 126 -10.65 3.31 23.14
N ILE A 127 -9.46 2.76 22.95
CA ILE A 127 -9.03 1.47 23.52
C ILE A 127 -8.12 1.60 24.75
N GLY A 128 -7.87 2.82 25.25
CA GLY A 128 -7.01 3.07 26.41
C GLY A 128 -5.52 2.73 26.16
N TRP A 129 -5.04 2.89 24.92
CA TRP A 129 -3.67 2.60 24.53
C TRP A 129 -3.03 3.83 23.89
N GLN A 130 -1.78 4.13 24.25
CA GLN A 130 -1.05 5.27 23.70
C GLN A 130 0.17 4.80 22.94
N PRO A 131 0.32 5.12 21.64
CA PRO A 131 1.52 4.82 20.88
C PRO A 131 2.67 5.73 21.23
N ASP A 132 3.90 5.21 21.10
CA ASP A 132 5.14 6.00 21.07
C ASP A 132 5.42 6.52 19.65
N VAL A 133 4.98 5.75 18.64
CA VAL A 133 5.15 6.07 17.22
C VAL A 133 3.84 5.87 16.49
N VAL A 134 3.44 6.84 15.68
CA VAL A 134 2.39 6.68 14.64
C VAL A 134 3.08 6.61 13.29
N HIS A 135 2.92 5.48 12.60
CA HIS A 135 3.50 5.20 11.31
C HIS A 135 2.41 5.24 10.23
N ALA A 136 2.36 6.34 9.52
CA ALA A 136 1.40 6.56 8.43
C ALA A 136 2.00 6.14 7.08
N HIS A 137 1.16 5.70 6.15
CA HIS A 137 1.56 5.23 4.83
C HIS A 137 0.78 5.96 3.73
N ASP A 138 1.49 6.59 2.80
CA ASP A 138 0.97 7.36 1.67
C ASP A 138 0.00 8.50 2.05
N TRP A 139 -0.55 9.16 1.07
CA TRP A 139 -1.43 10.30 1.24
C TRP A 139 -2.71 9.98 2.00
N HIS A 140 -3.19 8.75 1.94
CA HIS A 140 -4.42 8.30 2.58
C HIS A 140 -4.40 8.44 4.10
N SER A 141 -3.22 8.38 4.70
CA SER A 141 -3.02 8.51 6.15
C SER A 141 -2.19 9.72 6.56
N ALA A 142 -1.67 10.48 5.59
CA ALA A 142 -0.75 11.60 5.81
C ALA A 142 -1.35 12.73 6.68
N LEU A 143 -2.68 12.95 6.60
CA LEU A 143 -3.36 13.91 7.46
C LEU A 143 -3.25 13.55 8.95
N ALA A 144 -3.15 12.28 9.31
CA ALA A 144 -2.94 11.87 10.70
C ALA A 144 -1.62 12.45 11.26
N VAL A 145 -0.56 12.43 10.44
CA VAL A 145 0.73 13.02 10.79
C VAL A 145 0.63 14.54 11.03
N ALA A 146 -0.02 15.25 10.09
CA ALA A 146 -0.21 16.69 10.21
C ALA A 146 -1.05 17.05 11.46
N ARG A 147 -2.10 16.26 11.74
CA ARG A 147 -2.98 16.48 12.89
C ARG A 147 -2.26 16.22 14.22
N LEU A 148 -1.42 15.20 14.31
CA LEU A 148 -0.57 14.95 15.48
C LEU A 148 0.33 16.14 15.79
N ARG A 149 0.94 16.74 14.78
CA ARG A 149 1.81 17.91 14.93
C ARG A 149 1.03 19.15 15.41
N ALA A 150 -0.20 19.28 14.97
CA ALA A 150 -1.09 20.38 15.34
C ALA A 150 -1.56 20.32 16.80
N THR A 151 -1.56 19.14 17.42
CA THR A 151 -1.98 18.94 18.79
C THR A 151 -0.95 19.54 19.76
N ARG A 152 -1.33 20.60 20.47
CA ARG A 152 -0.41 21.39 21.32
C ARG A 152 -0.28 20.91 22.77
N ALA A 153 -1.14 20.00 23.21
CA ALA A 153 -1.24 19.60 24.62
C ALA A 153 -0.46 18.30 24.90
N GLY A 154 0.62 18.39 25.64
CA GLY A 154 1.36 17.25 26.18
C GLY A 154 2.34 16.56 25.20
N PRO A 155 3.02 15.51 25.66
CA PRO A 155 3.88 14.69 24.80
C PRO A 155 3.05 13.98 23.74
N ARG A 156 3.48 14.08 22.49
CA ARG A 156 2.86 13.40 21.34
C ARG A 156 3.73 12.22 20.89
N PRO A 157 3.15 11.18 20.26
CA PRO A 157 3.94 10.17 19.60
C PRO A 157 4.81 10.75 18.49
N ALA A 158 5.94 10.13 18.22
CA ALA A 158 6.71 10.43 17.01
C ALA A 158 5.90 10.03 15.76
N ALA A 159 6.01 10.83 14.72
CA ALA A 159 5.29 10.62 13.47
C ALA A 159 6.25 10.19 12.36
N VAL A 160 6.05 9.00 11.81
CA VAL A 160 6.78 8.47 10.66
C VAL A 160 5.83 8.40 9.47
N LEU A 161 6.29 8.84 8.29
CA LEU A 161 5.53 8.73 7.04
C LEU A 161 6.34 7.92 6.03
N THR A 162 5.78 6.81 5.57
CA THR A 162 6.30 6.05 4.42
C THR A 162 5.55 6.43 3.15
N MET A 163 6.30 6.82 2.11
CA MET A 163 5.78 7.10 0.78
C MET A 163 6.10 5.92 -0.14
N HIS A 164 5.06 5.23 -0.62
CA HIS A 164 5.21 4.14 -1.59
C HIS A 164 5.21 4.66 -3.02
N ASN A 165 4.46 5.74 -3.27
CA ASN A 165 4.41 6.38 -4.59
C ASN A 165 4.04 7.87 -4.46
N VAL A 166 5.01 8.75 -4.73
CA VAL A 166 4.85 10.22 -4.65
C VAL A 166 3.91 10.78 -5.72
N GLN A 167 3.63 10.01 -6.79
CA GLN A 167 2.69 10.43 -7.84
C GLN A 167 1.26 10.61 -7.30
N TYR A 168 0.86 9.82 -6.30
CA TYR A 168 -0.45 9.91 -5.68
C TYR A 168 -0.38 10.74 -4.41
N GLN A 169 -0.97 11.93 -4.44
CA GLN A 169 -0.74 12.94 -3.39
C GLN A 169 -1.99 13.31 -2.59
N GLY A 170 -3.20 12.97 -3.08
CA GLY A 170 -4.44 13.45 -2.48
C GLY A 170 -4.54 14.96 -2.55
N ASN A 171 -4.53 15.50 -3.78
CA ASN A 171 -4.56 16.94 -4.05
C ASN A 171 -5.92 17.54 -3.66
N PHE A 172 -5.89 18.78 -3.16
CA PHE A 172 -7.07 19.53 -2.77
C PHE A 172 -6.96 21.01 -3.17
N GLY A 173 -8.11 21.69 -3.26
CA GLY A 173 -8.13 23.14 -3.46
C GLY A 173 -7.78 23.90 -2.18
N PRO A 174 -7.34 25.19 -2.28
CA PRO A 174 -6.90 25.99 -1.14
C PRO A 174 -7.93 26.09 -0.01
N GLU A 175 -9.22 26.12 -0.36
CA GLU A 175 -10.32 26.27 0.60
C GLU A 175 -10.69 24.99 1.34
N TRP A 176 -10.27 23.83 0.79
CA TRP A 176 -10.70 22.53 1.30
C TRP A 176 -10.32 22.30 2.77
N PRO A 177 -9.10 22.62 3.25
CA PRO A 177 -8.74 22.36 4.66
C PRO A 177 -9.67 23.11 5.63
N GLY A 178 -9.96 24.39 5.37
CA GLY A 178 -10.86 25.19 6.21
C GLY A 178 -12.30 24.71 6.23
N GLN A 179 -12.76 24.08 5.13
CA GLN A 179 -14.10 23.52 5.03
C GLN A 179 -14.21 22.12 5.64
N ALA A 180 -13.14 21.33 5.58
CA ALA A 180 -13.18 19.91 5.89
C ALA A 180 -12.70 19.59 7.31
N ILE A 181 -11.70 20.32 7.82
CA ILE A 181 -10.95 19.92 9.02
C ILE A 181 -11.14 20.95 10.12
N PRO A 182 -11.58 20.54 11.32
CA PRO A 182 -11.58 21.42 12.48
C PRO A 182 -10.17 21.98 12.73
N ASP A 183 -10.08 23.27 13.04
CA ASP A 183 -8.80 23.95 13.32
C ASP A 183 -7.74 23.80 12.22
N ALA A 184 -8.14 23.80 10.95
CA ALA A 184 -7.28 23.59 9.79
C ALA A 184 -6.04 24.51 9.76
N GLY A 185 -6.13 25.74 10.30
CA GLY A 185 -5.00 26.66 10.44
C GLY A 185 -3.82 26.10 11.25
N THR A 186 -4.04 25.08 12.07
CA THR A 186 -2.98 24.43 12.84
C THR A 186 -2.19 23.38 12.06
N LEU A 187 -2.67 22.96 10.87
CA LEU A 187 -2.03 21.91 10.06
C LEU A 187 -0.70 22.34 9.43
N GLY A 188 -0.39 23.66 9.45
CA GLY A 188 0.87 24.18 8.95
C GLY A 188 0.96 24.22 7.42
N LEU A 189 -0.15 24.45 6.72
CA LEU A 189 -0.17 24.57 5.26
C LEU A 189 0.77 25.66 4.77
N ASP A 190 0.87 26.80 5.47
CA ASP A 190 1.80 27.87 5.12
C ASP A 190 3.27 27.39 5.09
N ARG A 191 3.64 26.52 6.03
CA ARG A 191 4.98 25.89 6.04
C ARG A 191 5.19 24.95 4.87
N VAL A 192 4.14 24.21 4.48
CA VAL A 192 4.17 23.32 3.31
C VAL A 192 4.47 24.14 2.06
N LEU A 193 3.71 25.21 1.83
CA LEU A 193 3.85 26.07 0.66
C LEU A 193 5.18 26.84 0.67
N ALA A 194 5.59 27.40 1.82
CA ALA A 194 6.88 28.05 1.98
C ALA A 194 8.07 27.12 1.75
N GLY A 195 7.91 25.82 2.09
CA GLY A 195 8.89 24.78 1.81
C GLY A 195 8.90 24.28 0.36
N GLY A 196 8.06 24.85 -0.51
CA GLY A 196 7.97 24.44 -1.92
C GLY A 196 7.11 23.19 -2.15
N GLY A 197 6.24 22.85 -1.21
CA GLY A 197 5.20 21.84 -1.37
C GLY A 197 3.96 22.39 -2.07
N ASN A 198 2.99 21.51 -2.30
CA ASN A 198 1.73 21.81 -2.97
C ASN A 198 0.52 21.59 -2.04
N HIS A 199 -0.68 21.87 -2.54
CA HIS A 199 -1.93 21.62 -1.83
C HIS A 199 -2.29 20.13 -1.91
N SER A 200 -1.63 19.29 -1.09
CA SER A 200 -1.92 17.85 -1.03
C SER A 200 -1.79 17.29 0.38
N MET A 201 -2.50 16.18 0.62
CA MET A 201 -2.39 15.42 1.87
C MET A 201 -0.96 14.94 2.10
N LEU A 202 -0.32 14.43 1.04
CA LEU A 202 1.04 13.92 1.13
C LEU A 202 2.02 15.02 1.55
N ALA A 203 1.91 16.22 0.96
CA ALA A 203 2.75 17.37 1.31
C ALA A 203 2.54 17.79 2.78
N LEU A 204 1.28 17.80 3.27
CA LEU A 204 1.00 18.02 4.69
C LEU A 204 1.70 17.00 5.58
N GLY A 205 1.63 15.72 5.23
CA GLY A 205 2.30 14.65 5.96
C GLY A 205 3.81 14.82 5.96
N VAL A 206 4.42 15.02 4.79
CA VAL A 206 5.87 15.21 4.63
C VAL A 206 6.39 16.37 5.47
N ALA A 207 5.72 17.52 5.44
CA ALA A 207 6.14 18.72 6.18
C ALA A 207 6.07 18.54 7.71
N ASN A 208 5.17 17.68 8.20
CA ASN A 208 4.87 17.53 9.62
C ASN A 208 5.43 16.24 10.26
N ALA A 209 5.89 15.27 9.48
CA ALA A 209 6.51 14.05 10.01
C ALA A 209 7.84 14.33 10.73
N ASP A 210 8.16 13.56 11.75
CA ASP A 210 9.48 13.58 12.39
C ASP A 210 10.52 12.89 11.52
N ALA A 211 10.11 11.79 10.84
CA ALA A 211 10.91 11.10 9.84
C ALA A 211 10.03 10.72 8.64
N VAL A 212 10.62 10.75 7.45
CA VAL A 212 9.99 10.38 6.19
C VAL A 212 10.86 9.31 5.53
N ASN A 213 10.23 8.28 5.00
CA ASN A 213 10.97 7.33 4.17
C ASN A 213 10.18 6.97 2.91
N THR A 214 10.92 6.48 1.91
CA THR A 214 10.35 5.82 0.74
C THR A 214 10.91 4.41 0.60
N VAL A 215 10.38 3.64 -0.33
CA VAL A 215 10.60 2.19 -0.43
C VAL A 215 11.80 1.79 -1.29
N SER A 216 12.71 2.72 -1.56
CA SER A 216 13.95 2.48 -2.31
C SER A 216 14.96 3.58 -2.04
N GLU A 217 16.24 3.23 -1.84
CA GLU A 217 17.34 4.19 -1.73
C GLU A 217 17.52 5.02 -3.00
N THR A 218 17.36 4.40 -4.16
CA THR A 218 17.41 5.09 -5.45
C THR A 218 16.22 6.04 -5.59
N TYR A 219 15.02 5.57 -5.29
CA TYR A 219 13.82 6.39 -5.35
C TYR A 219 13.88 7.59 -4.40
N ALA A 220 14.48 7.43 -3.21
CA ALA A 220 14.70 8.55 -2.28
C ALA A 220 15.56 9.67 -2.89
N ARG A 221 16.46 9.36 -3.82
CA ARG A 221 17.24 10.35 -4.58
C ARG A 221 16.46 10.91 -5.77
N GLU A 222 15.75 10.06 -6.49
CA GLU A 222 14.99 10.44 -7.68
C GLU A 222 13.89 11.45 -7.36
N ILE A 223 13.12 11.24 -6.28
CA ILE A 223 12.03 12.15 -5.87
C ILE A 223 12.49 13.55 -5.46
N LEU A 224 13.80 13.77 -5.30
CA LEU A 224 14.38 15.09 -5.08
C LEU A 224 14.56 15.89 -6.38
N THR A 225 14.25 15.30 -7.53
CA THR A 225 14.34 15.95 -8.84
C THR A 225 12.96 16.34 -9.37
N PRO A 226 12.86 17.37 -10.23
CA PRO A 226 11.57 17.76 -10.83
C PRO A 226 10.89 16.64 -11.63
N GLU A 227 11.68 15.74 -12.22
CA GLU A 227 11.19 14.61 -13.02
C GLU A 227 10.36 13.62 -12.21
N TYR A 228 10.77 13.34 -10.96
CA TYR A 228 10.14 12.31 -10.11
C TYR A 228 9.51 12.87 -8.83
N GLY A 229 9.72 14.16 -8.53
CA GLY A 229 9.17 14.80 -7.32
C GLY A 229 7.72 15.22 -7.43
N TYR A 230 7.17 15.27 -8.66
CA TYR A 230 5.76 15.63 -8.92
C TYR A 230 5.33 16.94 -8.24
N GLY A 231 6.22 17.94 -8.23
CA GLY A 231 5.98 19.24 -7.62
C GLY A 231 6.21 19.29 -6.10
N MET A 232 6.76 18.23 -5.51
CA MET A 232 7.15 18.17 -4.08
C MET A 232 8.66 18.15 -3.86
N GLU A 233 9.47 18.19 -4.91
CA GLU A 233 10.92 17.99 -4.85
C GLU A 233 11.60 18.96 -3.88
N ARG A 234 11.19 20.24 -3.84
CA ARG A 234 11.75 21.23 -2.91
C ARG A 234 11.41 20.91 -1.46
N LEU A 235 10.15 20.55 -1.20
CA LEU A 235 9.71 20.13 0.14
C LEU A 235 10.47 18.89 0.59
N LEU A 236 10.64 17.90 -0.29
CA LEU A 236 11.39 16.67 -0.01
C LEU A 236 12.87 16.97 0.25
N GLN A 237 13.51 17.83 -0.55
CA GLN A 237 14.88 18.31 -0.32
C GLN A 237 15.03 18.97 1.06
N SER A 238 14.03 19.75 1.49
CA SER A 238 14.06 20.42 2.80
C SER A 238 14.06 19.47 3.99
N ARG A 239 13.74 18.18 3.77
CA ARG A 239 13.77 17.17 4.83
C ARG A 239 15.19 16.73 5.21
N GLY A 240 16.17 16.87 4.30
CA GLY A 240 17.57 16.51 4.58
C GLY A 240 17.69 15.08 5.14
N ASP A 241 18.40 14.92 6.23
CA ASP A 241 18.63 13.62 6.89
C ASP A 241 17.37 12.96 7.47
N ARG A 242 16.24 13.66 7.45
CA ARG A 242 14.94 13.08 7.87
C ARG A 242 14.21 12.35 6.74
N LEU A 243 14.79 12.31 5.55
CA LEU A 243 14.30 11.54 4.42
C LEU A 243 15.31 10.45 4.07
N CYS A 244 14.85 9.19 4.04
CA CYS A 244 15.69 8.07 3.62
C CYS A 244 14.92 7.09 2.74
N GLY A 245 15.64 6.23 2.04
CA GLY A 245 15.09 5.10 1.30
C GLY A 245 15.33 3.80 2.08
N ILE A 246 14.28 3.02 2.27
CA ILE A 246 14.35 1.69 2.90
C ILE A 246 13.66 0.70 1.97
N ILE A 247 14.42 -0.23 1.39
CA ILE A 247 13.87 -1.22 0.48
C ILE A 247 12.88 -2.15 1.20
N ASN A 248 11.78 -2.47 0.53
CA ASN A 248 10.80 -3.41 1.09
C ASN A 248 11.43 -4.79 1.27
N GLY A 249 11.19 -5.40 2.42
CA GLY A 249 11.53 -6.79 2.69
C GLY A 249 10.53 -7.76 2.07
N ILE A 250 10.80 -9.04 2.20
CA ILE A 250 9.92 -10.14 1.80
C ILE A 250 9.45 -10.86 3.07
N ASP A 251 8.14 -11.13 3.16
CA ASP A 251 7.61 -11.98 4.23
C ASP A 251 7.86 -13.44 3.90
N TYR A 252 8.92 -14.02 4.47
CA TYR A 252 9.26 -15.43 4.28
C TYR A 252 8.25 -16.42 4.87
N GLN A 253 7.29 -15.98 5.66
CA GLN A 253 6.20 -16.84 6.12
C GLN A 253 5.14 -17.04 5.03
N GLU A 254 4.97 -16.04 4.16
CA GLU A 254 3.99 -16.06 3.08
C GLU A 254 4.62 -16.47 1.73
N LEU A 255 5.90 -16.09 1.50
CA LEU A 255 6.56 -16.22 0.20
C LEU A 255 7.77 -17.18 0.27
N ASP A 256 7.64 -18.29 0.98
CA ASP A 256 8.66 -19.34 1.03
C ASP A 256 8.28 -20.49 0.10
N PRO A 257 9.00 -20.71 -1.01
CA PRO A 257 8.70 -21.82 -1.94
C PRO A 257 8.87 -23.21 -1.32
N ALA A 258 9.46 -23.32 -0.13
CA ALA A 258 9.56 -24.57 0.59
C ALA A 258 8.25 -24.95 1.30
N THR A 259 7.36 -23.98 1.55
CA THR A 259 6.13 -24.16 2.33
C THR A 259 4.89 -23.56 1.64
N ASP A 260 5.03 -22.86 0.52
CA ASP A 260 3.95 -22.17 -0.18
C ASP A 260 2.89 -23.17 -0.69
N PRO A 261 1.65 -23.16 -0.15
CA PRO A 261 0.60 -24.09 -0.52
C PRO A 261 0.09 -23.87 -1.97
N ALA A 262 0.37 -22.72 -2.58
CA ALA A 262 -0.01 -22.44 -3.97
C ALA A 262 0.89 -23.17 -4.98
N LEU A 263 2.06 -23.62 -4.57
CA LEU A 263 2.99 -24.33 -5.44
C LEU A 263 2.64 -25.82 -5.55
N PRO A 264 2.48 -26.37 -6.76
CA PRO A 264 2.29 -27.81 -6.97
C PRO A 264 3.43 -28.66 -6.40
N VAL A 265 4.65 -28.13 -6.38
CA VAL A 265 5.82 -28.80 -5.84
C VAL A 265 6.71 -27.82 -5.10
N HIS A 266 6.96 -28.08 -3.83
CA HIS A 266 7.87 -27.26 -3.02
C HIS A 266 9.33 -27.43 -3.45
N TYR A 267 10.09 -26.35 -3.37
CA TYR A 267 11.52 -26.33 -3.62
C TYR A 267 12.23 -25.32 -2.69
N SER A 268 13.54 -25.39 -2.64
CA SER A 268 14.37 -24.44 -1.89
C SER A 268 15.63 -24.08 -2.70
N ALA A 269 16.42 -23.13 -2.20
CA ALA A 269 17.71 -22.78 -2.80
C ALA A 269 18.65 -23.99 -2.88
N ASP A 270 18.66 -24.85 -1.86
CA ASP A 270 19.50 -26.06 -1.80
C ASP A 270 18.93 -27.21 -2.66
N ARG A 271 17.66 -27.16 -2.99
CA ARG A 271 16.96 -28.17 -3.79
C ARG A 271 16.08 -27.52 -4.85
N ILE A 272 16.72 -27.00 -5.89
CA ILE A 272 16.08 -26.23 -6.97
C ILE A 272 15.41 -27.10 -8.04
N ALA A 273 15.89 -28.34 -8.26
CA ALA A 273 15.43 -29.21 -9.35
C ALA A 273 13.90 -29.43 -9.42
N PRO A 274 13.15 -29.55 -8.30
CA PRO A 274 11.71 -29.69 -8.32
C PRO A 274 10.97 -28.50 -8.96
N ARG A 275 11.58 -27.31 -9.04
CA ARG A 275 11.00 -26.12 -9.67
C ARG A 275 10.62 -26.35 -11.15
N ALA A 276 11.29 -27.26 -11.85
CA ALA A 276 10.95 -27.64 -13.23
C ALA A 276 9.49 -28.16 -13.34
N ARG A 277 8.98 -28.83 -12.31
CA ARG A 277 7.60 -29.32 -12.27
C ARG A 277 6.59 -28.17 -12.10
N ASN A 278 6.95 -27.12 -11.40
CA ASN A 278 6.12 -25.91 -11.30
C ASN A 278 6.06 -25.16 -12.65
N LYS A 279 7.15 -25.15 -13.41
CA LYS A 279 7.15 -24.61 -14.77
C LYS A 279 6.16 -25.37 -15.65
N ALA A 280 6.21 -26.69 -15.67
CA ALA A 280 5.29 -27.52 -16.44
C ALA A 280 3.82 -27.30 -16.00
N ALA A 281 3.57 -27.15 -14.70
CA ALA A 281 2.24 -26.84 -14.18
C ALA A 281 1.76 -25.46 -14.63
N LEU A 282 2.64 -24.44 -14.64
CA LEU A 282 2.32 -23.10 -15.15
C LEU A 282 1.98 -23.13 -16.65
N GLN A 283 2.78 -23.85 -17.46
CA GLN A 283 2.52 -24.01 -18.88
C GLN A 283 1.13 -24.63 -19.12
N ARG A 284 0.79 -25.71 -18.44
CA ARG A 284 -0.56 -26.33 -18.51
C ARG A 284 -1.67 -25.37 -18.10
N ARG A 285 -1.50 -24.70 -16.96
CA ARG A 285 -2.50 -23.73 -16.46
C ARG A 285 -2.74 -22.58 -17.43
N ALA A 286 -1.68 -22.14 -18.12
CA ALA A 286 -1.73 -21.10 -19.12
C ALA A 286 -2.19 -21.58 -20.51
N GLY A 287 -2.46 -22.87 -20.70
CA GLY A 287 -2.82 -23.43 -22.01
C GLY A 287 -1.68 -23.48 -23.02
N LEU A 288 -0.44 -23.42 -22.54
CA LEU A 288 0.77 -23.45 -23.37
C LEU A 288 1.33 -24.89 -23.47
N PRO A 289 1.98 -25.24 -24.59
CA PRO A 289 2.70 -26.50 -24.72
C PRO A 289 3.78 -26.66 -23.62
N GLU A 290 3.82 -27.84 -22.99
CA GLU A 290 4.88 -28.16 -22.02
C GLU A 290 6.21 -28.37 -22.75
N LYS A 291 7.15 -27.46 -22.59
CA LYS A 291 8.48 -27.51 -23.18
C LYS A 291 9.53 -27.32 -22.08
N THR A 292 10.28 -28.37 -21.81
CA THR A 292 11.27 -28.42 -20.71
C THR A 292 12.37 -27.37 -20.89
N ASP A 293 12.88 -27.20 -22.12
CA ASP A 293 14.07 -26.41 -22.41
C ASP A 293 13.75 -24.98 -22.85
N VAL A 294 12.47 -24.65 -23.03
CA VAL A 294 12.03 -23.31 -23.46
C VAL A 294 11.81 -22.43 -22.22
N PRO A 295 12.47 -21.27 -22.11
CA PRO A 295 12.23 -20.33 -21.01
C PRO A 295 10.79 -19.82 -20.99
N VAL A 296 10.22 -19.67 -19.78
CA VAL A 296 8.93 -19.02 -19.57
C VAL A 296 9.18 -17.68 -18.89
N LEU A 297 8.82 -16.60 -19.56
CA LEU A 297 8.81 -15.25 -19.03
C LEU A 297 7.45 -15.02 -18.38
N GLY A 298 7.43 -14.59 -17.12
CA GLY A 298 6.20 -14.34 -16.37
C GLY A 298 6.07 -12.88 -15.99
N MET A 299 4.86 -12.32 -16.09
CA MET A 299 4.54 -11.00 -15.59
C MET A 299 3.21 -11.05 -14.83
N VAL A 300 3.22 -10.59 -13.56
CA VAL A 300 2.03 -10.43 -12.74
C VAL A 300 1.96 -8.97 -12.32
N THR A 301 0.96 -8.22 -12.83
CA THR A 301 0.91 -6.78 -12.59
C THR A 301 -0.47 -6.19 -12.85
N ARG A 302 -0.71 -4.98 -12.28
CA ARG A 302 -1.79 -4.12 -12.77
C ARG A 302 -1.46 -3.64 -14.19
N LEU A 303 -2.46 -3.64 -15.06
CA LEU A 303 -2.31 -3.12 -16.42
C LEU A 303 -2.44 -1.59 -16.40
N ALA A 304 -1.30 -0.90 -16.28
CA ALA A 304 -1.19 0.55 -16.17
C ALA A 304 0.11 1.05 -16.83
N ASP A 305 0.11 2.32 -17.24
CA ASP A 305 1.24 2.97 -17.94
C ASP A 305 2.58 2.79 -17.23
N GLN A 306 2.59 2.94 -15.90
CA GLN A 306 3.78 2.76 -15.07
C GLN A 306 4.46 1.39 -15.18
N LYS A 307 3.78 0.39 -15.75
CA LYS A 307 4.31 -0.98 -15.87
C LYS A 307 4.99 -1.25 -17.20
N GLY A 308 5.09 -0.23 -18.07
CA GLY A 308 5.76 -0.33 -19.35
C GLY A 308 5.09 -1.29 -20.34
N LEU A 309 3.76 -1.46 -20.22
CA LEU A 309 3.02 -2.36 -21.10
C LEU A 309 2.97 -1.88 -22.54
N ASP A 310 3.09 -0.58 -22.77
CA ASP A 310 3.24 0.02 -24.09
C ASP A 310 4.54 -0.40 -24.77
N ILE A 311 5.64 -0.45 -24.01
CA ILE A 311 6.94 -0.93 -24.47
C ILE A 311 6.88 -2.44 -24.71
N LEU A 312 6.31 -3.18 -23.77
CA LEU A 312 6.15 -4.63 -23.85
C LEU A 312 5.33 -5.04 -25.09
N ALA A 313 4.20 -4.37 -25.32
CA ALA A 313 3.33 -4.67 -26.47
C ALA A 313 4.04 -4.48 -27.83
N ARG A 314 5.00 -3.56 -27.91
CA ARG A 314 5.80 -3.33 -29.12
C ARG A 314 6.94 -4.33 -29.27
N ALA A 315 7.60 -4.71 -28.17
CA ALA A 315 8.78 -5.58 -28.21
C ALA A 315 8.43 -7.07 -28.24
N LEU A 316 7.39 -7.48 -27.50
CA LEU A 316 7.05 -8.88 -27.27
C LEU A 316 6.76 -9.67 -28.56
N PRO A 317 6.01 -9.16 -29.55
CA PRO A 317 5.78 -9.89 -30.81
C PRO A 317 7.09 -10.31 -31.49
N ARG A 318 8.03 -9.39 -31.60
CA ARG A 318 9.34 -9.67 -32.20
C ARG A 318 10.14 -10.71 -31.40
N VAL A 319 10.13 -10.62 -30.08
CA VAL A 319 10.79 -11.60 -29.19
C VAL A 319 10.19 -12.99 -29.39
N LEU A 320 8.86 -13.10 -29.49
CA LEU A 320 8.17 -14.37 -29.70
C LEU A 320 8.39 -14.95 -31.10
N ASP A 321 8.56 -14.10 -32.13
CA ASP A 321 8.85 -14.51 -33.49
C ASP A 321 10.31 -15.02 -33.65
N GLU A 322 11.27 -14.31 -33.03
CA GLU A 322 12.71 -14.56 -33.22
C GLU A 322 13.29 -15.56 -32.19
N MET A 323 12.65 -15.76 -31.04
CA MET A 323 13.20 -16.58 -29.95
C MET A 323 12.26 -17.75 -29.60
N ASP A 324 12.86 -18.86 -29.19
CA ASP A 324 12.08 -19.96 -28.59
C ASP A 324 11.88 -19.71 -27.09
N VAL A 325 10.90 -18.89 -26.78
CA VAL A 325 10.48 -18.51 -25.43
C VAL A 325 8.95 -18.55 -25.31
N GLN A 326 8.47 -18.69 -24.10
CA GLN A 326 7.04 -18.55 -23.80
C GLN A 326 6.85 -17.35 -22.86
N PHE A 327 5.66 -16.73 -22.93
CA PHE A 327 5.28 -15.59 -22.09
C PHE A 327 3.92 -15.81 -21.45
N VAL A 328 3.80 -15.54 -20.15
CA VAL A 328 2.54 -15.59 -19.40
C VAL A 328 2.35 -14.28 -18.67
N LEU A 329 1.23 -13.61 -18.93
CA LEU A 329 0.81 -12.41 -18.22
C LEU A 329 -0.46 -12.69 -17.42
N LEU A 330 -0.45 -12.37 -16.13
CA LEU A 330 -1.63 -12.28 -15.28
C LEU A 330 -1.85 -10.84 -14.84
N GLY A 331 -3.01 -10.27 -15.11
CA GLY A 331 -3.31 -8.91 -14.69
C GLY A 331 -4.65 -8.37 -15.14
N THR A 332 -5.02 -7.25 -14.54
CA THR A 332 -6.20 -6.45 -14.91
C THR A 332 -5.90 -4.96 -14.74
N GLY A 333 -6.65 -4.08 -15.41
CA GLY A 333 -6.45 -2.63 -15.33
C GLY A 333 -7.06 -1.89 -16.51
N GLN A 334 -6.27 -1.04 -17.17
CA GLN A 334 -6.73 -0.19 -18.28
C GLN A 334 -7.15 -1.02 -19.50
N PRO A 335 -8.34 -0.72 -20.08
CA PRO A 335 -8.88 -1.50 -21.21
C PRO A 335 -7.98 -1.58 -22.44
N GLU A 336 -7.18 -0.53 -22.66
CA GLU A 336 -6.22 -0.49 -23.75
C GLU A 336 -5.20 -1.63 -23.68
N TYR A 337 -4.63 -1.84 -22.49
CA TYR A 337 -3.65 -2.91 -22.28
C TYR A 337 -4.28 -4.31 -22.29
N HIS A 338 -5.54 -4.43 -21.87
CA HIS A 338 -6.28 -5.69 -22.07
C HIS A 338 -6.34 -6.06 -23.55
N ARG A 339 -6.69 -5.09 -24.42
CA ARG A 339 -6.76 -5.31 -25.86
C ARG A 339 -5.40 -5.67 -26.44
N LEU A 340 -4.36 -4.88 -26.17
CA LEU A 340 -3.01 -5.10 -26.68
C LEU A 340 -2.44 -6.46 -26.29
N MET A 341 -2.57 -6.85 -25.02
CA MET A 341 -2.03 -8.14 -24.56
C MET A 341 -2.82 -9.32 -25.10
N ARG A 342 -4.13 -9.17 -25.28
CA ARG A 342 -4.96 -10.19 -25.92
C ARG A 342 -4.58 -10.38 -27.39
N GLU A 343 -4.36 -9.31 -28.14
CA GLU A 343 -3.91 -9.36 -29.53
C GLU A 343 -2.57 -10.11 -29.67
N VAL A 344 -1.63 -9.86 -28.77
CA VAL A 344 -0.33 -10.58 -28.75
C VAL A 344 -0.53 -12.06 -28.44
N ALA A 345 -1.32 -12.42 -27.44
CA ALA A 345 -1.59 -13.81 -27.07
C ALA A 345 -2.31 -14.58 -28.19
N ASP A 346 -3.31 -13.96 -28.83
CA ASP A 346 -4.07 -14.57 -29.92
C ASP A 346 -3.20 -14.84 -31.17
N ARG A 347 -2.22 -13.96 -31.42
CA ARG A 347 -1.26 -14.12 -32.53
C ARG A 347 -0.23 -15.22 -32.28
N HIS A 348 0.13 -15.45 -31.01
CA HIS A 348 1.21 -16.38 -30.60
C HIS A 348 0.70 -17.46 -29.64
N LYS A 349 -0.41 -18.13 -29.97
CA LYS A 349 -1.14 -19.07 -29.07
C LYS A 349 -0.31 -20.17 -28.42
N ASP A 350 0.76 -20.64 -29.10
CA ASP A 350 1.66 -21.67 -28.55
C ASP A 350 2.80 -21.09 -27.70
N LYS A 351 2.96 -19.76 -27.69
CA LYS A 351 4.07 -19.07 -27.03
C LYS A 351 3.63 -18.03 -26.00
N ALA A 352 2.41 -17.48 -26.09
CA ALA A 352 1.94 -16.44 -25.19
C ALA A 352 0.54 -16.73 -24.63
N ALA A 353 0.35 -16.44 -23.35
CA ALA A 353 -0.94 -16.48 -22.68
C ALA A 353 -1.18 -15.20 -21.88
N PHE A 354 -2.38 -14.66 -21.99
CA PHE A 354 -2.88 -13.57 -21.17
C PHE A 354 -4.06 -14.05 -20.35
N VAL A 355 -3.88 -14.04 -19.03
CA VAL A 355 -4.92 -14.36 -18.04
C VAL A 355 -5.42 -13.05 -17.46
N GLU A 356 -6.65 -12.69 -17.84
CA GLU A 356 -7.30 -11.50 -17.32
C GLU A 356 -7.86 -11.77 -15.94
N GLY A 357 -7.38 -11.05 -14.93
CA GLY A 357 -7.88 -11.19 -13.59
C GLY A 357 -6.87 -10.85 -12.51
N PHE A 358 -7.30 -11.08 -11.29
CA PHE A 358 -6.48 -11.04 -10.07
C PHE A 358 -6.56 -12.43 -9.41
N ASP A 359 -5.41 -13.04 -9.20
CA ASP A 359 -5.28 -14.31 -8.51
C ASP A 359 -4.38 -14.09 -7.28
N PRO A 360 -4.88 -14.26 -6.06
CA PRO A 360 -4.10 -14.07 -4.84
C PRO A 360 -3.16 -15.24 -4.54
N ALA A 361 -3.26 -16.37 -5.27
CA ALA A 361 -2.45 -17.57 -5.11
C ALA A 361 -1.19 -17.57 -5.97
#